data_6cd8eb5ed024156202ec8d0c78ab790b
#
_entry.id   6cd8eb5ed024156202ec8d0c78ab790b
#
_cell.length_a   1.000
_cell.length_b   1.000
_cell.length_c   1.000
_cell.angle_alpha   90.00
_cell.angle_beta   90.00
_cell.angle_gamma   90.00
#
_symmetry.space_group_name_H-M   'P 1'
#
loop_
_entity.id
_entity.type
_entity.pdbx_description
1 polymer ?
#
loop_
_entity_poly.entity_id
_entity_poly.type
_entity_poly.pdbx_seq_one_letter_code
_entity_poly.pdbx_strand_id
1 'polypeptide(L)'
;AMLRSLVGSEMCIRDRHLKKNKDKTAIIWVGDDPKVQKKISYKELHKEVSKAANGLKELGVKKGDRVTIYLTMIPELAYTMLACARIGAVHSVVFGAFSPDSLESRINDSECKVLVTQDTGVRGTKNDIPMKANADKAVKNTPSIEKILVVKRTGSPIEMEPSRDIWWHEAIASADSTCEPEIMNAEDPLFILYTSGSTGKPKGVMHT
;
A
#
# COMPACT_ATOMS: atom_id res chain seq x y z
N ALA A 1 8.37 -5.51 -34.32
CA ALA A 1 8.40 -4.97 -32.96
C ALA A 1 7.63 -5.95 -32.08
N MET A 2 8.34 -6.72 -31.25
CA MET A 2 7.71 -7.57 -30.26
C MET A 2 7.09 -6.64 -29.22
N LEU A 3 5.77 -6.54 -29.17
CA LEU A 3 5.06 -6.00 -28.03
C LEU A 3 5.33 -6.92 -26.84
N ARG A 4 6.27 -6.57 -26.01
CA ARG A 4 6.46 -7.21 -24.71
C ARG A 4 5.43 -6.62 -23.76
N SER A 5 4.20 -7.13 -23.82
CA SER A 5 3.27 -6.93 -22.72
C SER A 5 3.82 -7.71 -21.53
N LEU A 6 4.38 -7.01 -20.59
CA LEU A 6 4.68 -7.59 -19.28
C LEU A 6 3.37 -7.61 -18.51
N VAL A 7 2.69 -8.74 -18.52
CA VAL A 7 1.67 -9.02 -17.50
C VAL A 7 2.43 -8.98 -16.18
N GLY A 8 2.34 -7.86 -15.48
CA GLY A 8 3.01 -7.55 -14.22
C GLY A 8 4.20 -8.45 -13.90
N SER A 9 5.40 -8.09 -14.34
CA SER A 9 6.55 -9.01 -14.32
C SER A 9 6.77 -9.67 -12.96
N GLU A 10 6.55 -8.93 -11.89
CA GLU A 10 6.59 -9.45 -10.52
C GLU A 10 5.42 -10.39 -10.19
N MET A 11 4.26 -10.16 -10.78
CA MET A 11 3.08 -10.99 -10.58
C MET A 11 3.25 -12.36 -11.20
N CYS A 12 3.77 -12.45 -12.42
CA CYS A 12 4.09 -13.73 -13.06
C CYS A 12 5.15 -14.51 -12.28
N ILE A 13 6.14 -13.84 -11.69
CA ILE A 13 7.17 -14.46 -10.88
C ILE A 13 6.54 -15.07 -9.61
N ARG A 14 5.65 -14.35 -8.93
CA ARG A 14 4.99 -14.82 -7.71
C ARG A 14 3.94 -15.89 -8.01
N ASP A 15 3.03 -15.63 -8.95
CA ASP A 15 1.88 -16.48 -9.22
C ASP A 15 2.28 -17.85 -9.79
N ARG A 16 3.39 -17.94 -10.56
CA ARG A 16 3.92 -19.22 -11.03
C ARG A 16 4.31 -20.17 -9.88
N HIS A 17 4.63 -19.62 -8.69
CA HIS A 17 4.95 -20.44 -7.53
C HIS A 17 3.74 -21.11 -6.89
N LEU A 18 2.52 -20.64 -7.16
CA LEU A 18 1.29 -21.23 -6.62
C LEU A 18 1.11 -22.68 -7.05
N LYS A 19 1.55 -23.05 -8.27
CA LYS A 19 1.42 -24.44 -8.76
C LYS A 19 2.30 -25.45 -8.01
N LYS A 20 3.53 -25.07 -7.65
CA LYS A 20 4.52 -25.99 -7.09
C LYS A 20 4.95 -25.67 -5.65
N ASN A 21 4.86 -24.40 -5.24
CA ASN A 21 5.44 -23.91 -4.00
C ASN A 21 4.43 -23.12 -3.14
N LYS A 22 3.13 -23.35 -3.32
CA LYS A 22 2.04 -22.60 -2.66
C LYS A 22 2.19 -22.49 -1.14
N ASP A 23 2.71 -23.54 -0.51
CA ASP A 23 2.84 -23.66 0.94
C ASP A 23 4.23 -23.22 1.45
N LYS A 24 5.18 -22.89 0.53
CA LYS A 24 6.46 -22.30 0.93
C LYS A 24 6.28 -20.90 1.45
N THR A 25 7.14 -20.51 2.39
CA THR A 25 7.16 -19.16 2.94
C THR A 25 7.63 -18.16 1.87
N ALA A 26 6.79 -17.17 1.60
CA ALA A 26 7.08 -16.05 0.71
C ALA A 26 7.61 -14.84 1.50
N ILE A 27 7.06 -14.59 2.70
CA ILE A 27 7.47 -13.49 3.58
C ILE A 27 7.62 -14.02 5.00
N ILE A 28 8.68 -13.62 5.67
CA ILE A 28 8.84 -13.74 7.11
C ILE A 28 8.74 -12.33 7.68
N TRP A 29 7.65 -12.04 8.37
CA TRP A 29 7.49 -10.78 9.08
C TRP A 29 7.88 -10.96 10.54
N VAL A 30 8.66 -10.00 11.06
CA VAL A 30 9.07 -9.94 12.47
C VAL A 30 8.61 -8.60 13.01
N GLY A 31 7.86 -8.63 14.09
CA GLY A 31 7.39 -7.43 14.79
C GLY A 31 8.50 -6.73 15.56
N ASP A 32 8.17 -5.60 16.18
CA ASP A 32 9.09 -4.88 17.07
C ASP A 32 9.51 -5.73 18.28
N ASP A 33 8.63 -6.58 18.80
CA ASP A 33 9.01 -7.72 19.65
C ASP A 33 9.40 -8.89 18.73
N PRO A 34 10.67 -9.35 18.75
CA PRO A 34 11.14 -10.45 17.92
C PRO A 34 10.43 -11.78 18.16
N LYS A 35 9.70 -11.92 19.27
CA LYS A 35 8.88 -13.10 19.55
C LYS A 35 7.60 -13.11 18.71
N VAL A 36 7.17 -11.95 18.24
CA VAL A 36 6.00 -11.80 17.37
C VAL A 36 6.44 -11.94 15.93
N GLN A 37 6.21 -13.11 15.37
CA GLN A 37 6.59 -13.42 13.99
C GLN A 37 5.41 -14.01 13.23
N LYS A 38 5.35 -13.72 11.93
CA LYS A 38 4.38 -14.31 11.00
C LYS A 38 5.09 -14.81 9.75
N LYS A 39 4.92 -16.09 9.45
CA LYS A 39 5.33 -16.65 8.15
C LYS A 39 4.12 -16.63 7.23
N ILE A 40 4.27 -16.04 6.08
CA ILE A 40 3.22 -15.88 5.06
C ILE A 40 3.63 -16.74 3.87
N SER A 41 2.82 -17.73 3.54
CA SER A 41 3.04 -18.58 2.37
C SER A 41 2.73 -17.85 1.06
N TYR A 42 3.20 -18.38 -0.08
CA TYR A 42 2.83 -17.84 -1.40
C TYR A 42 1.31 -17.87 -1.61
N LYS A 43 0.62 -18.88 -1.13
CA LYS A 43 -0.84 -18.99 -1.19
C LYS A 43 -1.54 -17.88 -0.40
N GLU A 44 -1.11 -17.66 0.85
CA GLU A 44 -1.64 -16.59 1.69
C GLU A 44 -1.35 -15.21 1.09
N LEU A 45 -0.10 -14.98 0.64
CA LEU A 45 0.28 -13.74 -0.01
C LEU A 45 -0.59 -13.45 -1.24
N HIS A 46 -0.81 -14.44 -2.10
CA HIS A 46 -1.68 -14.28 -3.27
C HIS A 46 -3.11 -13.91 -2.88
N LYS A 47 -3.67 -14.61 -1.89
CA LYS A 47 -5.00 -14.36 -1.36
C LYS A 47 -5.13 -12.93 -0.82
N GLU A 48 -4.24 -12.52 0.07
CA GLU A 48 -4.30 -11.20 0.71
C GLU A 48 -4.08 -10.05 -0.31
N VAL A 49 -3.15 -10.25 -1.25
CA VAL A 49 -2.92 -9.30 -2.33
C VAL A 49 -4.13 -9.19 -3.26
N SER A 50 -4.77 -10.30 -3.62
CA SER A 50 -5.97 -10.29 -4.47
C SER A 50 -7.13 -9.59 -3.78
N LYS A 51 -7.35 -9.83 -2.49
CA LYS A 51 -8.37 -9.13 -1.70
C LYS A 51 -8.09 -7.63 -1.60
N ALA A 52 -6.85 -7.26 -1.31
CA ALA A 52 -6.45 -5.86 -1.27
C ALA A 52 -6.63 -5.18 -2.64
N ALA A 53 -6.28 -5.85 -3.73
CA ALA A 53 -6.47 -5.37 -5.09
C ALA A 53 -7.95 -5.13 -5.43
N ASN A 54 -8.82 -6.08 -5.10
CA ASN A 54 -10.26 -5.95 -5.31
C ASN A 54 -10.84 -4.85 -4.41
N GLY A 55 -10.44 -4.77 -3.14
CA GLY A 55 -10.85 -3.67 -2.25
C GLY A 55 -10.46 -2.30 -2.78
N LEU A 56 -9.25 -2.14 -3.32
CA LEU A 56 -8.83 -0.89 -3.97
C LEU A 56 -9.68 -0.58 -5.21
N LYS A 57 -10.03 -1.59 -6.03
CA LYS A 57 -10.92 -1.42 -7.20
C LYS A 57 -12.33 -0.99 -6.78
N GLU A 58 -12.88 -1.55 -5.71
CA GLU A 58 -14.19 -1.15 -5.14
C GLU A 58 -14.18 0.30 -4.65
N LEU A 59 -13.04 0.80 -4.17
CA LEU A 59 -12.82 2.21 -3.83
C LEU A 59 -12.60 3.10 -5.06
N GLY A 60 -12.72 2.56 -6.26
CA GLY A 60 -12.61 3.29 -7.51
C GLY A 60 -11.18 3.50 -8.02
N VAL A 61 -10.19 2.80 -7.46
CA VAL A 61 -8.80 2.84 -7.99
C VAL A 61 -8.74 2.10 -9.32
N LYS A 62 -8.16 2.74 -10.32
CA LYS A 62 -7.99 2.25 -11.70
C LYS A 62 -6.52 2.23 -12.08
N LYS A 63 -6.22 1.58 -13.20
CA LYS A 63 -4.88 1.63 -13.84
C LYS A 63 -4.42 3.09 -13.98
N GLY A 64 -3.21 3.37 -13.55
CA GLY A 64 -2.59 4.70 -13.57
C GLY A 64 -2.95 5.61 -12.39
N ASP A 65 -3.96 5.27 -11.55
CA ASP A 65 -4.23 6.01 -10.32
C ASP A 65 -3.09 5.84 -9.32
N ARG A 66 -2.83 6.88 -8.51
CA ARG A 66 -1.77 6.83 -7.48
C ARG A 66 -2.37 6.52 -6.12
N VAL A 67 -1.65 5.67 -5.39
CA VAL A 67 -1.99 5.25 -4.02
C VAL A 67 -0.81 5.54 -3.11
N THR A 68 -1.00 6.36 -2.10
CA THR A 68 0.02 6.61 -1.07
C THR A 68 -0.10 5.57 0.04
N ILE A 69 1.04 5.00 0.43
CA ILE A 69 1.14 4.01 1.51
C ILE A 69 1.95 4.62 2.65
N TYR A 70 1.27 4.99 3.74
CA TYR A 70 1.85 5.55 4.96
C TYR A 70 1.63 4.58 6.11
N LEU A 71 2.44 3.55 6.15
CA LEU A 71 2.38 2.44 7.10
C LEU A 71 3.74 2.23 7.78
N THR A 72 3.72 1.62 8.96
CA THR A 72 4.93 0.99 9.52
C THR A 72 5.23 -0.32 8.81
N MET A 73 6.31 -1.02 9.18
CA MET A 73 6.73 -2.26 8.52
C MET A 73 5.83 -3.44 8.92
N ILE A 74 4.61 -3.45 8.41
CA ILE A 74 3.59 -4.49 8.63
C ILE A 74 3.26 -5.22 7.32
N PRO A 75 2.70 -6.44 7.36
CA PRO A 75 2.41 -7.21 6.15
C PRO A 75 1.51 -6.49 5.15
N GLU A 76 0.57 -5.68 5.63
CA GLU A 76 -0.37 -4.90 4.81
C GLU A 76 0.33 -3.90 3.90
N LEU A 77 1.53 -3.42 4.27
CA LEU A 77 2.37 -2.59 3.40
C LEU A 77 2.75 -3.38 2.14
N ALA A 78 3.26 -4.60 2.30
CA ALA A 78 3.63 -5.45 1.17
C ALA A 78 2.39 -5.87 0.34
N TYR A 79 1.27 -6.17 1.02
CA TYR A 79 0.02 -6.50 0.32
C TYR A 79 -0.46 -5.34 -0.53
N THR A 80 -0.42 -4.12 -0.03
CA THR A 80 -0.85 -2.92 -0.74
C THR A 80 0.04 -2.62 -1.95
N MET A 81 1.38 -2.68 -1.78
CA MET A 81 2.32 -2.50 -2.89
C MET A 81 2.04 -3.47 -4.03
N LEU A 82 1.91 -4.77 -3.70
CA LEU A 82 1.65 -5.83 -4.67
C LEU A 82 0.23 -5.74 -5.26
N ALA A 83 -0.75 -5.27 -4.49
CA ALA A 83 -2.10 -5.03 -4.97
C ALA A 83 -2.14 -3.91 -6.01
N CYS A 84 -1.44 -2.79 -5.76
CA CYS A 84 -1.29 -1.72 -6.74
C CYS A 84 -0.66 -2.23 -8.03
N ALA A 85 0.46 -2.94 -7.94
CA ALA A 85 1.10 -3.54 -9.12
C ALA A 85 0.16 -4.49 -9.87
N ARG A 86 -0.71 -5.23 -9.14
CA ARG A 86 -1.67 -6.17 -9.75
C ARG A 86 -2.74 -5.48 -10.59
N ILE A 87 -3.21 -4.31 -10.18
CA ILE A 87 -4.27 -3.56 -10.88
C ILE A 87 -3.74 -2.41 -11.74
N GLY A 88 -2.42 -2.31 -11.91
CA GLY A 88 -1.78 -1.25 -12.68
C GLY A 88 -1.87 0.14 -12.04
N ALA A 89 -2.12 0.20 -10.73
CA ALA A 89 -2.05 1.45 -9.96
C ALA A 89 -0.60 1.75 -9.56
N VAL A 90 -0.27 3.03 -9.47
CA VAL A 90 1.07 3.50 -9.11
C VAL A 90 1.13 3.73 -7.60
N HIS A 91 1.98 3.01 -6.89
CA HIS A 91 2.10 3.21 -5.45
C HIS A 91 3.25 4.17 -5.09
N SER A 92 3.06 4.91 -3.99
CA SER A 92 4.09 5.76 -3.38
C SER A 92 4.19 5.42 -1.90
N VAL A 93 5.32 4.82 -1.50
CA VAL A 93 5.56 4.48 -0.09
C VAL A 93 6.17 5.66 0.63
N VAL A 94 5.52 6.08 1.71
CA VAL A 94 5.98 7.16 2.58
C VAL A 94 6.37 6.56 3.94
N PHE A 95 7.57 6.86 4.39
CA PHE A 95 8.08 6.34 5.65
C PHE A 95 7.22 6.81 6.85
N GLY A 96 6.78 5.86 7.68
CA GLY A 96 5.83 6.11 8.77
C GLY A 96 6.29 7.09 9.86
N ALA A 97 7.58 7.49 9.86
CA ALA A 97 8.09 8.50 10.77
C ALA A 97 8.10 9.93 10.18
N PHE A 98 7.65 10.11 8.94
CA PHE A 98 7.57 11.44 8.36
C PHE A 98 6.43 12.27 8.96
N SER A 99 6.65 13.60 9.02
CA SER A 99 5.66 14.56 9.51
C SER A 99 4.44 14.64 8.58
N PRO A 100 3.31 15.18 9.08
CA PRO A 100 2.14 15.47 8.25
C PRO A 100 2.47 16.33 7.03
N ASP A 101 3.27 17.38 7.16
CA ASP A 101 3.66 18.25 6.05
C ASP A 101 4.45 17.51 4.98
N SER A 102 5.29 16.58 5.41
CA SER A 102 6.09 15.73 4.53
C SER A 102 5.21 14.73 3.75
N LEU A 103 4.15 14.24 4.38
CA LEU A 103 3.13 13.38 3.76
C LEU A 103 2.26 14.19 2.78
N GLU A 104 1.75 15.35 3.21
CA GLU A 104 0.96 16.29 2.40
C GLU A 104 1.69 16.65 1.10
N SER A 105 2.95 17.05 1.21
CA SER A 105 3.75 17.43 0.04
C SER A 105 3.85 16.31 -1.00
N ARG A 106 4.00 15.06 -0.58
CA ARG A 106 4.09 13.90 -1.48
C ARG A 106 2.76 13.52 -2.11
N ILE A 107 1.68 13.62 -1.34
CA ILE A 107 0.33 13.38 -1.83
C ILE A 107 -0.02 14.39 -2.91
N ASN A 108 0.24 15.67 -2.67
CA ASN A 108 -0.03 16.75 -3.63
C ASN A 108 0.82 16.64 -4.89
N ASP A 109 2.12 16.32 -4.73
CA ASP A 109 3.04 16.18 -5.88
C ASP A 109 2.65 15.02 -6.80
N SER A 110 2.17 13.91 -6.23
CA SER A 110 1.75 12.72 -6.99
C SER A 110 0.24 12.69 -7.29
N GLU A 111 -0.55 13.64 -6.78
CA GLU A 111 -2.01 13.66 -6.90
C GLU A 111 -2.65 12.31 -6.55
N CYS A 112 -2.28 11.76 -5.39
CA CYS A 112 -2.78 10.47 -4.94
C CYS A 112 -4.29 10.51 -4.66
N LYS A 113 -4.97 9.45 -5.07
CA LYS A 113 -6.41 9.28 -4.92
C LYS A 113 -6.79 8.60 -3.60
N VAL A 114 -6.01 7.61 -3.20
CA VAL A 114 -6.24 6.82 -1.98
C VAL A 114 -5.00 6.86 -1.10
N LEU A 115 -5.22 7.07 0.19
CA LEU A 115 -4.20 6.94 1.23
C LEU A 115 -4.45 5.67 2.04
N VAL A 116 -3.43 4.84 2.20
CA VAL A 116 -3.46 3.68 3.10
C VAL A 116 -2.60 4.00 4.32
N THR A 117 -3.22 3.97 5.50
CA THR A 117 -2.55 4.24 6.78
C THR A 117 -2.98 3.22 7.85
N GLN A 118 -2.62 3.45 9.09
CA GLN A 118 -2.99 2.61 10.23
C GLN A 118 -3.43 3.49 11.42
N ASP A 119 -4.07 2.87 12.41
CA ASP A 119 -4.50 3.56 13.63
C ASP A 119 -3.32 4.24 14.33
N THR A 120 -2.51 3.49 15.05
CA THR A 120 -1.26 3.95 15.63
C THR A 120 -0.11 3.02 15.22
N GLY A 121 1.11 3.55 15.21
CA GLY A 121 2.33 2.81 14.87
C GLY A 121 3.04 2.30 16.11
N VAL A 122 3.76 1.20 15.92
CA VAL A 122 4.72 0.66 16.90
C VAL A 122 6.11 0.83 16.35
N ARG A 123 7.05 1.25 17.19
CA ARG A 123 8.48 1.33 16.87
C ARG A 123 9.31 1.17 18.14
N GLY A 124 9.93 0.03 18.28
CA GLY A 124 10.64 -0.32 19.51
C GLY A 124 9.69 -0.35 20.71
N THR A 125 9.93 0.46 21.72
CA THR A 125 9.10 0.57 22.90
C THR A 125 7.93 1.55 22.76
N LYS A 126 7.86 2.35 21.68
CA LYS A 126 6.76 3.27 21.40
C LYS A 126 5.66 2.55 20.65
N ASN A 127 4.45 2.54 21.18
CA ASN A 127 3.28 1.86 20.63
C ASN A 127 2.11 2.80 20.33
N ASP A 128 2.36 4.11 20.34
CA ASP A 128 1.36 5.17 20.26
C ASP A 128 1.68 6.22 19.17
N ILE A 129 2.49 5.87 18.16
CA ILE A 129 2.81 6.79 17.08
C ILE A 129 1.50 7.13 16.34
N PRO A 130 1.08 8.42 16.31
CA PRO A 130 -0.27 8.80 15.89
C PRO A 130 -0.40 8.83 14.34
N MET A 131 -0.35 7.66 13.71
CA MET A 131 -0.32 7.52 12.24
C MET A 131 -1.59 8.10 11.60
N LYS A 132 -2.77 7.71 12.09
CA LYS A 132 -4.05 8.22 11.58
C LYS A 132 -4.19 9.73 11.80
N ALA A 133 -3.85 10.23 12.98
CA ALA A 133 -3.91 11.66 13.27
C ALA A 133 -2.94 12.47 12.40
N ASN A 134 -1.77 11.93 12.07
CA ASN A 134 -0.83 12.53 11.13
C ASN A 134 -1.40 12.52 9.70
N ALA A 135 -2.01 11.43 9.28
CA ALA A 135 -2.69 11.31 8.00
C ALA A 135 -3.84 12.35 7.90
N ASP A 136 -4.67 12.50 8.94
CA ASP A 136 -5.75 13.48 8.96
C ASP A 136 -5.26 14.92 8.83
N LYS A 137 -4.13 15.24 9.45
CA LYS A 137 -3.51 16.57 9.29
C LYS A 137 -3.04 16.79 7.87
N ALA A 138 -2.37 15.80 7.28
CA ALA A 138 -1.84 15.87 5.92
C ALA A 138 -2.95 16.06 4.88
N VAL A 139 -4.08 15.33 5.03
CA VAL A 139 -5.15 15.36 4.00
C VAL A 139 -6.02 16.60 4.02
N LYS A 140 -5.88 17.49 4.99
CA LYS A 140 -6.64 18.75 5.03
C LYS A 140 -6.41 19.61 3.78
N ASN A 141 -5.21 19.56 3.21
CA ASN A 141 -4.81 20.36 2.05
C ASN A 141 -4.48 19.47 0.83
N THR A 142 -5.02 18.28 0.74
CA THR A 142 -4.78 17.34 -0.38
C THR A 142 -6.12 16.99 -1.07
N PRO A 143 -6.60 17.85 -1.96
CA PRO A 143 -7.94 17.70 -2.57
C PRO A 143 -8.07 16.46 -3.47
N SER A 144 -6.97 15.82 -3.85
CA SER A 144 -6.96 14.60 -4.65
C SER A 144 -7.36 13.35 -3.87
N ILE A 145 -7.24 13.35 -2.52
CA ILE A 145 -7.58 12.20 -1.70
C ILE A 145 -9.11 12.04 -1.60
N GLU A 146 -9.60 10.94 -2.11
CA GLU A 146 -11.01 10.57 -2.06
C GLU A 146 -11.31 9.63 -0.88
N LYS A 147 -10.40 8.69 -0.57
CA LYS A 147 -10.59 7.68 0.49
C LYS A 147 -9.31 7.43 1.27
N ILE A 148 -9.49 7.06 2.54
CA ILE A 148 -8.42 6.61 3.42
C ILE A 148 -8.74 5.21 3.92
N LEU A 149 -7.86 4.25 3.64
CA LEU A 149 -7.91 2.90 4.22
C LEU A 149 -7.08 2.86 5.50
N VAL A 150 -7.68 2.39 6.58
CA VAL A 150 -7.05 2.37 7.90
C VAL A 150 -6.87 0.94 8.39
N VAL A 151 -5.62 0.52 8.56
CA VAL A 151 -5.28 -0.77 9.16
C VAL A 151 -5.39 -0.69 10.67
N LYS A 152 -6.12 -1.61 11.29
CA LYS A 152 -6.21 -1.74 12.75
C LYS A 152 -4.98 -2.50 13.26
N ARG A 153 -3.91 -1.76 13.58
CA ARG A 153 -2.63 -2.33 14.02
C ARG A 153 -2.58 -2.55 15.54
N THR A 154 -2.94 -1.53 16.31
CA THR A 154 -2.86 -1.56 17.77
C THR A 154 -4.22 -1.66 18.45
N GLY A 155 -5.28 -1.25 17.76
CA GLY A 155 -6.63 -1.15 18.29
C GLY A 155 -6.84 0.11 19.15
N SER A 156 -5.90 1.05 19.12
CA SER A 156 -6.05 2.33 19.82
C SER A 156 -7.24 3.12 19.29
N PRO A 157 -7.96 3.87 20.14
CA PRO A 157 -9.03 4.75 19.71
C PRO A 157 -8.49 5.80 18.72
N ILE A 158 -9.19 6.00 17.62
CA ILE A 158 -8.88 7.01 16.62
C ILE A 158 -10.17 7.66 16.11
N GLU A 159 -10.05 8.88 15.58
CA GLU A 159 -11.13 9.52 14.85
C GLU A 159 -11.25 8.91 13.45
N MET A 160 -12.48 8.66 13.03
CA MET A 160 -12.81 8.17 11.68
C MET A 160 -13.84 9.10 11.06
N GLU A 161 -13.55 9.63 9.86
CA GLU A 161 -14.50 10.42 9.07
C GLU A 161 -15.31 9.47 8.18
N PRO A 162 -16.60 9.22 8.46
CA PRO A 162 -17.37 8.16 7.80
C PRO A 162 -17.51 8.33 6.29
N SER A 163 -17.42 9.56 5.77
CA SER A 163 -17.54 9.85 4.35
C SER A 163 -16.27 9.48 3.56
N ARG A 164 -15.13 9.37 4.25
CA ARG A 164 -13.80 9.23 3.66
C ARG A 164 -13.05 7.99 4.14
N ASP A 165 -13.15 7.66 5.43
CA ASP A 165 -12.30 6.67 6.09
C ASP A 165 -13.00 5.31 6.15
N ILE A 166 -12.26 4.25 5.85
CA ILE A 166 -12.77 2.87 5.83
C ILE A 166 -11.73 1.99 6.51
N TRP A 167 -12.18 1.09 7.38
CA TRP A 167 -11.29 0.10 7.95
C TRP A 167 -10.81 -0.88 6.88
N TRP A 168 -9.52 -1.16 6.86
CA TRP A 168 -8.91 -2.12 5.93
C TRP A 168 -9.65 -3.46 5.91
N HIS A 169 -9.92 -4.03 7.09
CA HIS A 169 -10.57 -5.33 7.20
C HIS A 169 -12.02 -5.30 6.69
N GLU A 170 -12.71 -4.18 6.77
CA GLU A 170 -14.05 -4.02 6.20
C GLU A 170 -13.99 -3.93 4.66
N ALA A 171 -13.06 -3.13 4.13
CA ALA A 171 -12.88 -2.97 2.69
C ALA A 171 -12.52 -4.28 1.97
N ILE A 172 -11.85 -5.21 2.66
CA ILE A 172 -11.46 -6.51 2.08
C ILE A 172 -12.33 -7.67 2.54
N ALA A 173 -13.34 -7.44 3.40
CA ALA A 173 -14.14 -8.52 4.00
C ALA A 173 -14.87 -9.36 2.94
N SER A 174 -15.58 -8.69 2.02
CA SER A 174 -16.34 -9.29 0.93
C SER A 174 -15.53 -9.46 -0.37
N ALA A 175 -14.30 -8.94 -0.40
CA ALA A 175 -13.49 -8.96 -1.61
C ALA A 175 -13.09 -10.37 -2.03
N ASP A 176 -13.18 -10.66 -3.32
CA ASP A 176 -12.77 -11.95 -3.89
C ASP A 176 -11.28 -12.20 -3.61
N SER A 177 -10.96 -13.44 -3.31
CA SER A 177 -9.59 -13.91 -3.07
C SER A 177 -8.79 -14.15 -4.35
N THR A 178 -9.40 -13.90 -5.51
CA THR A 178 -8.79 -13.91 -6.83
C THR A 178 -8.96 -12.54 -7.49
N CYS A 179 -7.93 -12.11 -8.20
CA CYS A 179 -7.95 -10.86 -8.96
C CYS A 179 -7.02 -11.06 -10.16
N GLU A 180 -7.57 -11.00 -11.36
CA GLU A 180 -6.74 -11.10 -12.57
C GLU A 180 -5.80 -9.89 -12.67
N PRO A 181 -4.52 -10.12 -13.01
CA PRO A 181 -3.56 -9.03 -13.14
C PRO A 181 -3.87 -8.16 -14.36
N GLU A 182 -3.70 -6.85 -14.21
CA GLU A 182 -3.81 -5.90 -15.31
C GLU A 182 -2.67 -6.10 -16.32
N ILE A 183 -2.99 -5.93 -17.60
CA ILE A 183 -1.99 -5.98 -18.68
C ILE A 183 -1.26 -4.63 -18.72
N MET A 184 0.06 -4.68 -18.53
CA MET A 184 0.92 -3.50 -18.47
C MET A 184 1.96 -3.53 -19.60
N ASN A 185 2.34 -2.35 -20.08
CA ASN A 185 3.54 -2.21 -20.91
C ASN A 185 4.78 -2.06 -19.99
N ALA A 186 5.95 -2.38 -20.53
CA ALA A 186 7.20 -2.28 -19.77
C ALA A 186 7.54 -0.83 -19.35
N GLU A 187 7.00 0.15 -20.04
CA GLU A 187 7.20 1.58 -19.76
C GLU A 187 6.05 2.20 -18.94
N ASP A 188 5.03 1.41 -18.58
CA ASP A 188 3.95 1.90 -17.71
C ASP A 188 4.51 2.17 -16.31
N PRO A 189 4.11 3.28 -15.65
CA PRO A 189 4.53 3.60 -14.28
C PRO A 189 4.16 2.51 -13.29
N LEU A 190 5.10 2.11 -12.43
CA LEU A 190 4.92 1.10 -11.39
C LEU A 190 4.85 1.72 -9.99
N PHE A 191 5.82 2.58 -9.65
CA PHE A 191 5.84 3.25 -8.37
C PHE A 191 6.63 4.57 -8.40
N ILE A 192 6.40 5.40 -7.37
CA ILE A 192 7.11 6.66 -7.15
C ILE A 192 7.87 6.57 -5.83
N LEU A 193 9.18 6.83 -5.88
CA LEU A 193 10.00 7.01 -4.68
C LEU A 193 10.51 8.44 -4.59
N TYR A 194 10.45 9.00 -3.39
CA TYR A 194 10.93 10.35 -3.11
C TYR A 194 12.34 10.33 -2.54
N THR A 195 13.22 11.07 -3.20
CA THR A 195 14.58 11.31 -2.71
C THR A 195 14.65 12.62 -1.96
N SER A 196 15.64 12.78 -1.08
CA SER A 196 15.83 13.99 -0.24
C SER A 196 16.21 15.25 -1.02
N GLY A 197 16.37 15.20 -2.32
CA GLY A 197 16.66 16.32 -3.20
C GLY A 197 17.68 17.37 -2.68
N SER A 198 18.61 17.79 -3.49
CA SER A 198 19.62 18.83 -3.16
C SER A 198 19.02 20.23 -2.91
N THR A 199 17.76 20.45 -3.28
CA THR A 199 17.06 21.75 -3.21
C THR A 199 16.07 21.89 -2.04
N GLY A 200 16.10 20.97 -1.08
CA GLY A 200 15.22 20.99 0.11
C GLY A 200 13.81 20.42 -0.10
N LYS A 201 13.29 20.41 -1.33
CA LYS A 201 12.02 19.71 -1.63
C LYS A 201 12.28 18.29 -2.11
N PRO A 202 11.56 17.29 -1.58
CA PRO A 202 11.64 15.92 -2.09
C PRO A 202 11.29 15.86 -3.59
N LYS A 203 12.04 15.07 -4.34
CA LYS A 203 11.78 14.83 -5.76
C LYS A 203 11.26 13.41 -5.95
N GLY A 204 10.10 13.28 -6.57
CA GLY A 204 9.53 12.00 -6.95
C GLY A 204 10.26 11.42 -8.14
N VAL A 205 10.80 10.22 -7.99
CA VAL A 205 11.40 9.44 -9.09
C VAL A 205 10.40 8.36 -9.45
N MET A 206 9.92 8.42 -10.70
CA MET A 206 9.00 7.43 -11.24
C MET A 206 9.79 6.24 -11.77
N HIS A 207 9.38 5.05 -11.38
CA HIS A 207 9.93 3.77 -11.86
C HIS A 207 8.89 3.05 -12.71
N THR A 208 9.35 2.39 -13.78
CA THR A 208 8.56 1.58 -14.69
C THR A 208 8.91 0.11 -14.58
#